data_128351c03c02b2e279f4bda349114841
#
_entry.id   128351c03c02b2e279f4bda349114841
#
_cell.length_a   1.000
_cell.length_b   1.000
_cell.length_c   1.000
_cell.angle_alpha   90.00
_cell.angle_beta   90.00
_cell.angle_gamma   90.00
#
_symmetry.space_group_name_H-M   'P 1'
#
loop_
_entity.id
_entity.type
_entity.pdbx_description
1 polymer ?
#
loop_
_entity_poly.entity_id
_entity_poly.type
_entity_poly.pdbx_seq_one_letter_code
_entity_poly.pdbx_strand_id
1 'polypeptide(L)'
;MTSASTTTHRTHRAGTWQGILLLAGSCMPVLGSVLITPVLPQLSAHFADVAGSEVLVPMIVAIPALLIAIFAPFAGQIVDRLGRKTLLLIAMFAYALVGTAPAWLEGLTEILISRVLVGICEAAIMTVCTTLIVDYFHEQRRNRYLAAQTITTTLAATVFIALGGALGVGGWHTPFWVYAISIVIGVPMIFSLWEPRAASGAAAAEVAQRPPVPWRRIGVPLLVTVFGGFTFYVMVIEVSYLVVGTGIAATDTAAIGGVAAVASLATAAGGITFARLAARGERLLLPIGFALQAVGMLVVWAVPMLPGLIVGAVIASFGSGLLLPSLLKWVVATTTFAERGRVTGWWTAAFFFGQFLTPVLMGVLAGIIGSLGAAVGVVGILAAVVAVVVGLALRRAPAVVEPNESVVV
;
A
#
# COMPACT_ATOMS: atom_id res chain seq x y z
N MET A 1 -58.92 19.88 3.63
CA MET A 1 -57.68 20.62 3.44
C MET A 1 -56.57 19.90 4.23
N THR A 2 -55.93 18.98 3.60
CA THR A 2 -54.81 18.18 4.18
C THR A 2 -53.51 18.88 3.80
N SER A 3 -52.90 19.53 4.79
CA SER A 3 -51.57 20.16 4.66
C SER A 3 -50.50 19.09 4.46
N ALA A 4 -49.99 18.96 3.25
CA ALA A 4 -48.80 18.15 2.96
C ALA A 4 -47.58 18.90 3.51
N SER A 5 -47.04 18.42 4.62
CA SER A 5 -45.75 18.86 5.15
C SER A 5 -44.64 18.47 4.19
N THR A 6 -44.21 19.42 3.36
CA THR A 6 -43.00 19.32 2.56
C THR A 6 -41.75 19.30 3.48
N THR A 7 -41.34 18.12 3.88
CA THR A 7 -40.04 17.92 4.51
C THR A 7 -38.97 18.30 3.49
N THR A 8 -38.43 19.49 3.58
CA THR A 8 -37.25 19.94 2.82
C THR A 8 -36.06 19.06 3.20
N HIS A 9 -35.84 18.04 2.41
CA HIS A 9 -34.63 17.21 2.52
C HIS A 9 -33.39 18.04 2.16
N ARG A 10 -32.64 18.50 3.18
CA ARG A 10 -31.29 19.04 2.98
C ARG A 10 -30.47 17.99 2.27
N THR A 11 -30.24 18.14 0.98
CA THR A 11 -29.21 17.36 0.25
C THR A 11 -27.86 17.85 0.73
N HIS A 12 -27.18 17.05 1.58
CA HIS A 12 -25.80 17.33 1.96
C HIS A 12 -24.91 17.23 0.71
N ARG A 13 -24.36 18.35 0.28
CA ARG A 13 -23.34 18.37 -0.79
C ARG A 13 -21.97 18.37 -0.16
N ALA A 14 -21.14 17.38 -0.53
CA ALA A 14 -19.75 17.33 -0.07
C ALA A 14 -18.94 18.49 -0.66
N GLY A 15 -18.29 19.22 0.22
CA GLY A 15 -17.37 20.30 -0.10
C GLY A 15 -15.91 19.83 -0.16
N THR A 16 -15.01 20.78 -0.33
CA THR A 16 -13.56 20.53 -0.34
C THR A 16 -13.05 20.00 1.00
N TRP A 17 -13.68 20.45 2.11
CA TRP A 17 -13.28 20.02 3.46
C TRP A 17 -13.45 18.53 3.68
N GLN A 18 -14.59 17.95 3.29
CA GLN A 18 -14.80 16.50 3.37
C GLN A 18 -13.79 15.73 2.53
N GLY A 19 -13.48 16.25 1.33
CA GLY A 19 -12.44 15.68 0.48
C GLY A 19 -11.06 15.68 1.15
N ILE A 20 -10.64 16.78 1.77
CA ILE A 20 -9.36 16.89 2.48
C ILE A 20 -9.29 15.88 3.64
N LEU A 21 -10.35 15.75 4.44
CA LEU A 21 -10.39 14.80 5.55
C LEU A 21 -10.27 13.35 5.05
N LEU A 22 -10.94 12.99 3.95
CA LEU A 22 -10.85 11.65 3.39
C LEU A 22 -9.47 11.37 2.77
N LEU A 23 -8.84 12.37 2.16
CA LEU A 23 -7.45 12.26 1.68
C LEU A 23 -6.48 12.07 2.85
N ALA A 24 -6.63 12.85 3.93
CA ALA A 24 -5.81 12.71 5.13
C ALA A 24 -6.00 11.34 5.80
N GLY A 25 -7.26 10.87 5.93
CA GLY A 25 -7.56 9.52 6.42
C GLY A 25 -6.90 8.42 5.57
N SER A 26 -6.89 8.60 4.25
CA SER A 26 -6.26 7.65 3.32
C SER A 26 -4.73 7.53 3.49
N CYS A 27 -4.09 8.48 4.18
CA CYS A 27 -2.66 8.39 4.49
C CYS A 27 -2.35 7.49 5.69
N MET A 28 -3.33 7.13 6.52
CA MET A 28 -3.10 6.34 7.74
C MET A 28 -2.56 4.93 7.47
N PRO A 29 -3.08 4.15 6.51
CA PRO A 29 -2.49 2.86 6.16
C PRO A 29 -1.05 2.96 5.64
N VAL A 30 -0.71 4.07 4.97
CA VAL A 30 0.66 4.33 4.51
C VAL A 30 1.57 4.64 5.70
N LEU A 31 1.09 5.42 6.68
CA LEU A 31 1.82 5.69 7.91
C LEU A 31 2.23 4.39 8.59
N GLY A 32 1.30 3.46 8.80
CA GLY A 32 1.56 2.17 9.44
C GLY A 32 2.56 1.30 8.71
N SER A 33 2.58 1.39 7.38
CA SER A 33 3.46 0.57 6.54
C SER A 33 4.91 1.05 6.47
N VAL A 34 5.19 2.35 6.71
CA VAL A 34 6.52 2.91 6.42
C VAL A 34 7.15 3.74 7.53
N LEU A 35 6.38 4.31 8.46
CA LEU A 35 6.88 5.23 9.49
C LEU A 35 8.01 4.62 10.33
N ILE A 36 7.87 3.34 10.68
CA ILE A 36 8.77 2.66 11.61
C ILE A 36 9.92 1.94 10.90
N THR A 37 9.97 1.94 9.56
CA THR A 37 11.04 1.24 8.83
C THR A 37 12.44 1.76 9.17
N PRO A 38 12.70 3.07 9.40
CA PRO A 38 14.03 3.54 9.77
C PRO A 38 14.51 3.09 11.16
N VAL A 39 13.59 2.72 12.06
CA VAL A 39 13.93 2.26 13.42
C VAL A 39 13.99 0.73 13.54
N LEU A 40 13.71 -0.02 12.47
CA LEU A 40 13.78 -1.49 12.50
C LEU A 40 15.16 -2.02 12.96
N PRO A 41 16.31 -1.46 12.53
CA PRO A 41 17.61 -1.92 13.02
C PRO A 41 17.80 -1.67 14.53
N GLN A 42 17.25 -0.58 15.09
CA GLN A 42 17.24 -0.35 16.55
C GLN A 42 16.39 -1.39 17.28
N LEU A 43 15.19 -1.70 16.75
CA LEU A 43 14.33 -2.74 17.29
C LEU A 43 15.00 -4.11 17.24
N SER A 44 15.68 -4.45 16.14
CA SER A 44 16.43 -5.71 16.02
C SER A 44 17.55 -5.80 17.03
N ALA A 45 18.25 -4.71 17.31
CA ALA A 45 19.29 -4.68 18.34
C ALA A 45 18.69 -4.79 19.76
N HIS A 46 17.54 -4.16 20.02
CA HIS A 46 16.86 -4.22 21.32
C HIS A 46 16.32 -5.62 21.64
N PHE A 47 15.78 -6.33 20.64
CA PHE A 47 15.22 -7.68 20.80
C PHE A 47 16.19 -8.80 20.37
N ALA A 48 17.50 -8.53 20.30
CA ALA A 48 18.50 -9.51 19.82
C ALA A 48 18.49 -10.82 20.62
N ASP A 49 18.17 -10.77 21.92
CA ASP A 49 18.12 -11.93 22.81
C ASP A 49 16.81 -12.75 22.66
N VAL A 50 15.82 -12.25 21.90
CA VAL A 50 14.55 -12.95 21.68
C VAL A 50 14.70 -13.93 20.51
N ALA A 51 14.43 -15.19 20.74
CA ALA A 51 14.51 -16.22 19.70
C ALA A 51 13.59 -15.87 18.51
N GLY A 52 14.16 -15.88 17.30
CA GLY A 52 13.44 -15.56 16.08
C GLY A 52 13.22 -14.05 15.81
N SER A 53 13.80 -13.16 16.62
CA SER A 53 13.68 -11.70 16.45
C SER A 53 14.08 -11.22 15.07
N GLU A 54 15.03 -11.91 14.40
CA GLU A 54 15.47 -11.61 13.03
C GLU A 54 14.32 -11.59 12.01
N VAL A 55 13.31 -12.44 12.22
CA VAL A 55 12.09 -12.48 11.38
C VAL A 55 10.95 -11.68 12.03
N LEU A 56 10.82 -11.79 13.35
CA LEU A 56 9.69 -11.19 14.07
C LEU A 56 9.73 -9.66 14.08
N VAL A 57 10.91 -9.04 14.14
CA VAL A 57 11.03 -7.57 14.13
C VAL A 57 10.60 -6.98 12.79
N PRO A 58 11.07 -7.43 11.62
CA PRO A 58 10.52 -6.97 10.34
C PRO A 58 9.03 -7.28 10.15
N MET A 59 8.49 -8.31 10.82
CA MET A 59 7.05 -8.60 10.80
C MET A 59 6.20 -7.50 11.43
N ILE A 60 6.76 -6.64 12.29
CA ILE A 60 6.08 -5.47 12.86
C ILE A 60 5.47 -4.58 11.77
N VAL A 61 6.13 -4.43 10.62
CA VAL A 61 5.64 -3.65 9.47
C VAL A 61 4.90 -4.51 8.44
N ALA A 62 5.12 -5.82 8.41
CA ALA A 62 4.53 -6.70 7.41
C ALA A 62 3.18 -7.31 7.83
N ILE A 63 2.94 -7.55 9.13
CA ILE A 63 1.66 -8.10 9.63
C ILE A 63 0.45 -7.26 9.20
N PRO A 64 0.45 -5.92 9.28
CA PRO A 64 -0.66 -5.12 8.78
C PRO A 64 -1.00 -5.41 7.31
N ALA A 65 0.02 -5.62 6.47
CA ALA A 65 -0.20 -5.98 5.07
C ALA A 65 -0.95 -7.32 4.91
N LEU A 66 -0.69 -8.32 5.76
CA LEU A 66 -1.44 -9.58 5.76
C LEU A 66 -2.92 -9.34 6.05
N LEU A 67 -3.23 -8.51 7.04
CA LEU A 67 -4.62 -8.22 7.42
C LEU A 67 -5.34 -7.47 6.28
N ILE A 68 -4.66 -6.51 5.64
CA ILE A 68 -5.22 -5.86 4.43
C ILE A 68 -5.47 -6.91 3.34
N ALA A 69 -4.53 -7.82 3.09
CA ALA A 69 -4.68 -8.88 2.08
C ALA A 69 -5.89 -9.78 2.37
N ILE A 70 -6.12 -10.15 3.63
CA ILE A 70 -7.25 -10.99 4.04
C ILE A 70 -8.59 -10.24 3.87
N PHE A 71 -8.66 -8.98 4.28
CA PHE A 71 -9.92 -8.23 4.28
C PHE A 71 -10.26 -7.55 2.96
N ALA A 72 -9.28 -7.25 2.10
CA ALA A 72 -9.50 -6.53 0.84
C ALA A 72 -10.57 -7.15 -0.08
N PRO A 73 -10.64 -8.48 -0.30
CA PRO A 73 -11.66 -9.07 -1.17
C PRO A 73 -13.08 -8.93 -0.62
N PHE A 74 -13.24 -8.77 0.71
CA PHE A 74 -14.51 -8.71 1.43
C PHE A 74 -14.89 -7.31 1.89
N ALA A 75 -14.00 -6.35 1.68
CA ALA A 75 -14.07 -5.02 2.25
C ALA A 75 -15.39 -4.29 1.90
N GLY A 76 -15.88 -4.40 0.67
CA GLY A 76 -17.16 -3.81 0.27
C GLY A 76 -18.33 -4.36 1.08
N GLN A 77 -18.39 -5.67 1.32
CA GLN A 77 -19.49 -6.32 2.09
C GLN A 77 -19.49 -5.91 3.56
N ILE A 78 -18.30 -5.76 4.16
CA ILE A 78 -18.13 -5.34 5.54
C ILE A 78 -18.63 -3.89 5.71
N VAL A 79 -18.22 -3.02 4.80
CA VAL A 79 -18.59 -1.60 4.78
C VAL A 79 -20.10 -1.41 4.63
N ASP A 80 -20.74 -2.18 3.74
CA ASP A 80 -22.18 -2.09 3.50
C ASP A 80 -23.01 -2.52 4.72
N ARG A 81 -22.49 -3.43 5.58
CA ARG A 81 -23.20 -3.92 6.78
C ARG A 81 -23.04 -3.01 8.00
N LEU A 82 -21.86 -2.44 8.22
CA LEU A 82 -21.53 -1.69 9.45
C LEU A 82 -21.81 -0.20 9.35
N GLY A 83 -22.08 0.31 8.13
CA GLY A 83 -22.16 1.74 7.87
C GLY A 83 -20.75 2.35 7.67
N ARG A 84 -20.66 3.26 6.71
CA ARG A 84 -19.37 3.78 6.23
C ARG A 84 -18.73 4.75 7.20
N LYS A 85 -19.48 5.77 7.65
CA LYS A 85 -18.99 6.76 8.61
C LYS A 85 -18.62 6.11 9.95
N THR A 86 -19.51 5.27 10.49
CA THR A 86 -19.34 4.63 11.80
C THR A 86 -18.09 3.75 11.80
N LEU A 87 -17.93 2.91 10.79
CA LEU A 87 -16.76 2.04 10.65
C LEU A 87 -15.47 2.84 10.54
N LEU A 88 -15.45 3.93 9.75
CA LEU A 88 -14.28 4.80 9.61
C LEU A 88 -13.87 5.41 10.95
N LEU A 89 -14.83 5.98 11.69
CA LEU A 89 -14.53 6.62 12.97
C LEU A 89 -14.00 5.61 14.00
N ILE A 90 -14.66 4.45 14.13
CA ILE A 90 -14.17 3.39 15.02
C ILE A 90 -12.74 2.99 14.63
N ALA A 91 -12.48 2.77 13.33
CA ALA A 91 -11.16 2.38 12.85
C ALA A 91 -10.12 3.48 13.10
N MET A 92 -10.42 4.77 12.90
CA MET A 92 -9.51 5.89 13.14
C MET A 92 -9.11 6.01 14.61
N PHE A 93 -10.07 5.90 15.55
CA PHE A 93 -9.76 6.00 16.99
C PHE A 93 -9.07 4.72 17.51
N ALA A 94 -9.50 3.54 17.07
CA ALA A 94 -8.83 2.29 17.39
C ALA A 94 -7.38 2.29 16.85
N TYR A 95 -7.18 2.77 15.61
CA TYR A 95 -5.86 2.90 15.00
C TYR A 95 -4.91 3.78 15.83
N ALA A 96 -5.40 4.91 16.36
CA ALA A 96 -4.60 5.75 17.25
C ALA A 96 -4.19 4.98 18.51
N LEU A 97 -5.13 4.30 19.17
CA LEU A 97 -4.89 3.59 20.42
C LEU A 97 -3.90 2.43 20.22
N VAL A 98 -4.18 1.53 19.27
CA VAL A 98 -3.34 0.35 19.05
C VAL A 98 -2.04 0.68 18.31
N GLY A 99 -2.06 1.75 17.50
CA GLY A 99 -0.89 2.22 16.77
C GLY A 99 0.17 2.82 17.68
N THR A 100 -0.25 3.58 18.70
CA THR A 100 0.65 4.16 19.70
C THR A 100 1.09 3.13 20.77
N ALA A 101 0.46 1.97 20.88
CA ALA A 101 0.74 0.99 21.92
C ALA A 101 2.23 0.62 22.07
N PRO A 102 3.04 0.43 21.00
CA PRO A 102 4.46 0.14 21.16
C PRO A 102 5.29 1.28 21.75
N ALA A 103 4.72 2.47 21.93
CA ALA A 103 5.41 3.56 22.64
C ALA A 103 5.58 3.26 24.15
N TRP A 104 4.84 2.29 24.69
CA TRP A 104 4.90 1.87 26.10
C TRP A 104 4.89 0.35 26.30
N LEU A 105 4.86 -0.45 25.23
CA LEU A 105 5.00 -1.89 25.31
C LEU A 105 6.47 -2.28 25.17
N GLU A 106 6.91 -3.19 26.05
CA GLU A 106 8.29 -3.67 26.08
C GLU A 106 8.43 -5.09 25.46
N GLY A 107 7.35 -5.84 25.31
CA GLY A 107 7.36 -7.20 24.80
C GLY A 107 7.15 -7.26 23.28
N LEU A 108 8.01 -7.98 22.57
CA LEU A 108 7.91 -8.15 21.10
C LEU A 108 6.57 -8.79 20.68
N THR A 109 6.09 -9.77 21.45
CA THR A 109 4.79 -10.45 21.19
C THR A 109 3.62 -9.48 21.30
N GLU A 110 3.62 -8.62 22.31
CA GLU A 110 2.58 -7.62 22.55
C GLU A 110 2.58 -6.57 21.43
N ILE A 111 3.77 -6.16 21.00
CA ILE A 111 3.94 -5.27 19.84
C ILE A 111 3.35 -5.93 18.59
N LEU A 112 3.64 -7.20 18.31
CA LEU A 112 3.10 -7.91 17.16
C LEU A 112 1.57 -8.02 17.21
N ILE A 113 0.99 -8.29 18.37
CA ILE A 113 -0.47 -8.29 18.57
C ILE A 113 -1.06 -6.92 18.24
N SER A 114 -0.42 -5.84 18.68
CA SER A 114 -0.86 -4.48 18.34
C SER A 114 -0.84 -4.26 16.82
N ARG A 115 0.12 -4.82 16.07
CA ARG A 115 0.20 -4.71 14.61
C ARG A 115 -0.93 -5.47 13.89
N VAL A 116 -1.37 -6.60 14.43
CA VAL A 116 -2.57 -7.29 13.92
C VAL A 116 -3.79 -6.36 14.00
N LEU A 117 -4.00 -5.72 15.14
CA LEU A 117 -5.12 -4.79 15.33
C LEU A 117 -4.99 -3.53 14.43
N VAL A 118 -3.77 -3.00 14.29
CA VAL A 118 -3.47 -1.91 13.34
C VAL A 118 -3.86 -2.31 11.93
N GLY A 119 -3.48 -3.50 11.46
CA GLY A 119 -3.81 -3.97 10.11
C GLY A 119 -5.32 -4.09 9.84
N ILE A 120 -6.10 -4.50 10.84
CA ILE A 120 -7.58 -4.50 10.75
C ILE A 120 -8.10 -3.07 10.56
N CYS A 121 -7.58 -2.12 11.36
CA CYS A 121 -7.96 -0.71 11.24
C CYS A 121 -7.57 -0.13 9.87
N GLU A 122 -6.37 -0.45 9.37
CA GLU A 122 -5.87 -0.01 8.06
C GLU A 122 -6.73 -0.50 6.91
N ALA A 123 -7.11 -1.79 6.92
CA ALA A 123 -8.01 -2.36 5.93
C ALA A 123 -9.36 -1.63 5.89
N ALA A 124 -9.92 -1.31 7.07
CA ALA A 124 -11.16 -0.56 7.19
C ALA A 124 -11.00 0.89 6.68
N ILE A 125 -9.97 1.62 7.15
CA ILE A 125 -9.74 3.02 6.78
C ILE A 125 -9.52 3.16 5.27
N MET A 126 -8.65 2.32 4.68
CA MET A 126 -8.35 2.36 3.25
C MET A 126 -9.60 2.16 2.40
N THR A 127 -10.40 1.17 2.75
CA THR A 127 -11.62 0.84 2.01
C THR A 127 -12.67 1.93 2.15
N VAL A 128 -12.94 2.36 3.39
CA VAL A 128 -14.03 3.31 3.65
C VAL A 128 -13.70 4.69 3.10
N CYS A 129 -12.48 5.18 3.24
CA CYS A 129 -12.07 6.48 2.67
C CYS A 129 -12.30 6.50 1.15
N THR A 130 -11.88 5.44 0.44
CA THR A 130 -12.09 5.33 -1.00
C THR A 130 -13.58 5.25 -1.35
N THR A 131 -14.37 4.47 -0.61
CA THR A 131 -15.80 4.33 -0.83
C THR A 131 -16.53 5.66 -0.59
N LEU A 132 -16.22 6.38 0.50
CA LEU A 132 -16.81 7.68 0.77
C LEU A 132 -16.46 8.74 -0.28
N ILE A 133 -15.25 8.70 -0.85
CA ILE A 133 -14.90 9.55 -2.00
C ILE A 133 -15.84 9.26 -3.18
N VAL A 134 -16.08 7.98 -3.47
CA VAL A 134 -16.95 7.57 -4.58
C VAL A 134 -18.40 8.01 -4.34
N ASP A 135 -18.89 7.95 -3.10
CA ASP A 135 -20.25 8.28 -2.73
C ASP A 135 -20.52 9.78 -2.66
N TYR A 136 -19.55 10.54 -2.14
CA TYR A 136 -19.71 11.98 -1.91
C TYR A 136 -19.48 12.81 -3.16
N PHE A 137 -18.66 12.32 -4.09
CA PHE A 137 -18.29 13.07 -5.28
C PHE A 137 -18.73 12.34 -6.54
N HIS A 138 -19.20 13.11 -7.54
CA HIS A 138 -19.71 12.58 -8.80
C HIS A 138 -18.80 12.96 -9.97
N GLU A 139 -18.83 12.16 -11.03
CA GLU A 139 -18.16 12.39 -12.32
C GLU A 139 -16.71 12.88 -12.19
N GLN A 140 -16.40 14.04 -12.77
CA GLN A 140 -15.04 14.58 -12.82
C GLN A 140 -14.47 14.93 -11.44
N ARG A 141 -15.31 15.35 -10.47
CA ARG A 141 -14.85 15.61 -9.10
C ARG A 141 -14.40 14.32 -8.40
N ARG A 142 -15.12 13.23 -8.58
CA ARG A 142 -14.75 11.91 -8.08
C ARG A 142 -13.37 11.48 -8.61
N ASN A 143 -13.19 11.57 -9.93
CA ASN A 143 -11.92 11.20 -10.55
C ASN A 143 -10.75 12.06 -10.05
N ARG A 144 -10.97 13.36 -9.83
CA ARG A 144 -9.97 14.26 -9.25
C ARG A 144 -9.59 13.86 -7.82
N TYR A 145 -10.55 13.51 -6.96
CA TYR A 145 -10.26 13.10 -5.58
C TYR A 145 -9.58 11.73 -5.52
N LEU A 146 -9.95 10.78 -6.37
CA LEU A 146 -9.25 9.49 -6.45
C LEU A 146 -7.80 9.65 -6.95
N ALA A 147 -7.58 10.51 -7.93
CA ALA A 147 -6.22 10.85 -8.36
C ALA A 147 -5.42 11.58 -7.26
N ALA A 148 -6.06 12.53 -6.56
CA ALA A 148 -5.46 13.24 -5.44
C ALA A 148 -5.13 12.28 -4.29
N GLN A 149 -5.98 11.27 -4.00
CA GLN A 149 -5.72 10.23 -3.01
C GLN A 149 -4.41 9.49 -3.32
N THR A 150 -4.22 9.04 -4.56
CA THR A 150 -2.98 8.36 -4.98
C THR A 150 -1.76 9.25 -4.81
N ILE A 151 -1.83 10.51 -5.24
CA ILE A 151 -0.72 11.46 -5.11
C ILE A 151 -0.40 11.73 -3.63
N THR A 152 -1.43 12.02 -2.84
CA THR A 152 -1.26 12.36 -1.41
C THR A 152 -0.68 11.18 -0.64
N THR A 153 -1.17 9.96 -0.85
CA THR A 153 -0.65 8.77 -0.17
C THR A 153 0.80 8.46 -0.57
N THR A 154 1.16 8.66 -1.83
CA THR A 154 2.53 8.44 -2.30
C THR A 154 3.50 9.46 -1.71
N LEU A 155 3.13 10.75 -1.64
CA LEU A 155 3.94 11.78 -1.00
C LEU A 155 3.99 11.61 0.51
N ALA A 156 2.88 11.20 1.14
CA ALA A 156 2.81 10.90 2.56
C ALA A 156 3.81 9.81 2.97
N ALA A 157 4.04 8.79 2.13
CA ALA A 157 5.04 7.76 2.40
C ALA A 157 6.43 8.36 2.62
N THR A 158 6.86 9.27 1.75
CA THR A 158 8.15 9.94 1.88
C THR A 158 8.25 10.78 3.16
N VAL A 159 7.19 11.55 3.45
CA VAL A 159 7.13 12.38 4.66
C VAL A 159 7.17 11.50 5.93
N PHE A 160 6.41 10.41 5.96
CA PHE A 160 6.37 9.51 7.12
C PHE A 160 7.69 8.77 7.33
N ILE A 161 8.37 8.34 6.27
CA ILE A 161 9.71 7.73 6.39
C ILE A 161 10.70 8.73 6.97
N ALA A 162 10.75 9.96 6.44
CA ALA A 162 11.64 11.00 6.94
C ALA A 162 11.32 11.36 8.39
N LEU A 163 10.03 11.47 8.73
CA LEU A 163 9.56 11.74 10.09
C LEU A 163 9.94 10.59 11.05
N GLY A 164 9.75 9.33 10.62
CA GLY A 164 10.14 8.15 11.39
C GLY A 164 11.63 8.13 11.69
N GLY A 165 12.46 8.44 10.69
CA GLY A 165 13.91 8.58 10.86
C GLY A 165 14.28 9.70 11.84
N ALA A 166 13.70 10.88 11.69
CA ALA A 166 13.97 12.03 12.56
C ALA A 166 13.55 11.77 14.02
N LEU A 167 12.37 11.17 14.23
CA LEU A 167 11.87 10.87 15.57
C LEU A 167 12.60 9.67 16.21
N GLY A 168 13.08 8.73 15.41
CA GLY A 168 13.83 7.57 15.88
C GLY A 168 15.16 7.91 16.59
N VAL A 169 15.70 9.10 16.37
CA VAL A 169 16.86 9.63 17.13
C VAL A 169 16.57 9.66 18.64
N GLY A 170 15.32 9.90 19.02
CA GLY A 170 14.86 9.85 20.42
C GLY A 170 14.60 8.42 20.95
N GLY A 171 14.92 7.39 20.18
CA GLY A 171 14.65 5.98 20.49
C GLY A 171 13.52 5.40 19.64
N TRP A 172 13.52 4.06 19.50
CA TRP A 172 12.59 3.35 18.65
C TRP A 172 11.10 3.49 19.05
N HIS A 173 10.80 3.85 20.29
CA HIS A 173 9.45 4.10 20.80
C HIS A 173 8.84 5.39 20.22
N THR A 174 9.68 6.40 19.99
CA THR A 174 9.22 7.77 19.68
C THR A 174 8.37 7.88 18.41
N PRO A 175 8.68 7.22 17.28
CA PRO A 175 7.87 7.30 16.08
C PRO A 175 6.43 6.79 16.28
N PHE A 176 6.19 5.87 17.21
CA PHE A 176 4.85 5.33 17.42
C PHE A 176 3.83 6.37 17.93
N TRP A 177 4.27 7.46 18.54
CA TRP A 177 3.37 8.55 18.94
C TRP A 177 2.69 9.25 17.75
N VAL A 178 3.25 9.16 16.55
CA VAL A 178 2.68 9.76 15.33
C VAL A 178 1.32 9.13 14.97
N TYR A 179 1.06 7.89 15.38
CA TYR A 179 -0.25 7.25 15.16
C TYR A 179 -1.40 8.03 15.81
N ALA A 180 -1.13 8.82 16.86
CA ALA A 180 -2.12 9.69 17.49
C ALA A 180 -2.67 10.79 16.55
N ILE A 181 -2.00 11.10 15.43
CA ILE A 181 -2.49 12.03 14.41
C ILE A 181 -3.86 11.60 13.86
N SER A 182 -4.15 10.30 13.91
CA SER A 182 -5.44 9.74 13.52
C SER A 182 -6.60 10.32 14.34
N ILE A 183 -6.39 10.68 15.62
CA ILE A 183 -7.38 11.39 16.45
C ILE A 183 -7.62 12.79 15.90
N VAL A 184 -6.53 13.51 15.56
CA VAL A 184 -6.61 14.88 15.03
C VAL A 184 -7.40 14.93 13.72
N ILE A 185 -7.30 13.88 12.91
CA ILE A 185 -8.05 13.75 11.65
C ILE A 185 -9.48 13.23 11.94
N GLY A 186 -9.64 12.27 12.84
CA GLY A 186 -10.91 11.61 13.16
C GLY A 186 -11.92 12.54 13.86
N VAL A 187 -11.46 13.42 14.75
CA VAL A 187 -12.37 14.35 15.46
C VAL A 187 -13.14 15.27 14.50
N PRO A 188 -12.50 15.98 13.55
CA PRO A 188 -13.25 16.73 12.53
C PRO A 188 -14.19 15.86 11.68
N MET A 189 -13.84 14.60 11.42
CA MET A 189 -14.68 13.68 10.66
C MET A 189 -16.02 13.40 11.35
N ILE A 190 -16.06 13.39 12.70
CA ILE A 190 -17.31 13.19 13.47
C ILE A 190 -18.37 14.21 13.05
N PHE A 191 -17.99 15.47 12.92
CA PHE A 191 -18.89 16.60 12.65
C PHE A 191 -19.09 16.87 11.16
N SER A 192 -18.11 16.51 10.33
CA SER A 192 -18.08 16.91 8.91
C SER A 192 -18.59 15.83 7.97
N LEU A 193 -18.49 14.55 8.34
CA LEU A 193 -18.97 13.45 7.51
C LEU A 193 -20.39 13.03 7.91
N TRP A 194 -21.10 12.45 6.97
CA TRP A 194 -22.43 11.85 7.20
C TRP A 194 -22.49 10.44 6.64
N GLU A 195 -23.43 9.65 7.09
CA GLU A 195 -23.67 8.32 6.53
C GLU A 195 -24.34 8.47 5.16
N PRO A 196 -23.76 7.98 4.07
CA PRO A 196 -24.44 7.93 2.79
C PRO A 196 -25.71 7.07 2.92
N ARG A 197 -26.78 7.48 2.24
CA ARG A 197 -27.98 6.63 2.20
C ARG A 197 -27.62 5.30 1.57
N ALA A 198 -27.96 4.20 2.25
CA ALA A 198 -27.87 2.89 1.65
C ALA A 198 -28.62 2.91 0.31
N ALA A 199 -27.96 2.47 -0.75
CA ALA A 199 -28.63 2.30 -2.02
C ALA A 199 -29.87 1.42 -1.80
N SER A 200 -31.04 1.89 -2.26
CA SER A 200 -32.31 1.19 -2.14
C SER A 200 -32.18 -0.26 -2.59
N GLY A 201 -33.05 -1.16 -2.10
CA GLY A 201 -33.01 -2.62 -2.31
C GLY A 201 -32.69 -3.16 -3.72
N ALA A 202 -32.76 -2.31 -4.75
CA ALA A 202 -32.30 -2.61 -6.10
C ALA A 202 -30.76 -2.90 -6.15
N ALA A 203 -29.97 -2.14 -5.38
CA ALA A 203 -28.52 -2.38 -5.31
C ALA A 203 -28.15 -3.65 -4.53
N ALA A 204 -28.95 -4.05 -3.55
CA ALA A 204 -28.78 -5.33 -2.85
C ALA A 204 -29.08 -6.52 -3.80
N ALA A 205 -30.05 -6.40 -4.67
CA ALA A 205 -30.37 -7.41 -5.71
C ALA A 205 -29.27 -7.48 -6.79
N GLU A 206 -28.68 -6.34 -7.14
CA GLU A 206 -27.54 -6.28 -8.09
C GLU A 206 -26.27 -6.92 -7.50
N VAL A 207 -26.04 -6.80 -6.19
CA VAL A 207 -24.94 -7.49 -5.48
C VAL A 207 -25.11 -9.02 -5.54
N ALA A 208 -26.34 -9.53 -5.44
CA ALA A 208 -26.63 -10.97 -5.49
C ALA A 208 -26.43 -11.58 -6.89
N GLN A 209 -26.46 -10.76 -7.96
CA GLN A 209 -26.30 -11.19 -9.36
C GLN A 209 -24.89 -10.94 -9.92
N ARG A 210 -23.91 -10.57 -9.08
CA ARG A 210 -22.53 -10.31 -9.56
C ARG A 210 -21.90 -11.56 -10.15
N PRO A 211 -21.30 -11.48 -11.35
CA PRO A 211 -20.68 -12.62 -12.00
C PRO A 211 -19.54 -13.20 -11.15
N PRO A 212 -19.25 -14.51 -11.24
CA PRO A 212 -18.16 -15.13 -10.50
C PRO A 212 -16.80 -14.51 -10.89
N VAL A 213 -15.81 -14.62 -10.00
CA VAL A 213 -14.46 -14.11 -10.26
C VAL A 213 -13.84 -14.90 -11.40
N PRO A 214 -13.31 -14.27 -12.47
CA PRO A 214 -12.76 -14.95 -13.63
C PRO A 214 -11.33 -15.47 -13.39
N TRP A 215 -11.15 -16.42 -12.46
CA TRP A 215 -9.85 -16.94 -12.00
C TRP A 215 -8.90 -17.34 -13.13
N ARG A 216 -9.42 -17.94 -14.22
CA ARG A 216 -8.60 -18.37 -15.37
C ARG A 216 -7.95 -17.19 -16.10
N ARG A 217 -8.56 -15.99 -16.05
CA ARG A 217 -8.03 -14.78 -16.70
C ARG A 217 -7.09 -14.00 -15.80
N ILE A 218 -7.39 -13.94 -14.49
CA ILE A 218 -6.65 -13.10 -13.55
C ILE A 218 -5.57 -13.85 -12.76
N GLY A 219 -5.54 -15.18 -12.76
CA GLY A 219 -4.64 -15.98 -11.91
C GLY A 219 -3.17 -15.66 -12.14
N VAL A 220 -2.71 -15.64 -13.40
CA VAL A 220 -1.32 -15.29 -13.74
C VAL A 220 -1.01 -13.83 -13.40
N PRO A 221 -1.85 -12.83 -13.79
CA PRO A 221 -1.67 -11.45 -13.34
C PRO A 221 -1.60 -11.29 -11.82
N LEU A 222 -2.42 -12.01 -11.05
CA LEU A 222 -2.37 -11.98 -9.58
C LEU A 222 -1.07 -12.58 -9.04
N LEU A 223 -0.59 -13.70 -9.57
CA LEU A 223 0.68 -14.29 -9.16
C LEU A 223 1.86 -13.34 -9.40
N VAL A 224 1.88 -12.68 -10.57
CA VAL A 224 2.89 -11.65 -10.88
C VAL A 224 2.72 -10.44 -9.95
N THR A 225 1.50 -10.12 -9.53
CA THR A 225 1.24 -9.06 -8.54
C THR A 225 1.79 -9.42 -7.16
N VAL A 226 1.66 -10.68 -6.70
CA VAL A 226 2.30 -11.15 -5.45
C VAL A 226 3.80 -10.92 -5.51
N PHE A 227 4.44 -11.33 -6.61
CA PHE A 227 5.87 -11.11 -6.78
C PHE A 227 6.23 -9.62 -6.86
N GLY A 228 5.41 -8.81 -7.53
CA GLY A 228 5.58 -7.35 -7.58
C GLY A 228 5.44 -6.68 -6.21
N GLY A 229 4.50 -7.15 -5.37
CA GLY A 229 4.34 -6.70 -3.97
C GLY A 229 5.55 -7.08 -3.11
N PHE A 230 6.06 -8.29 -3.28
CA PHE A 230 7.28 -8.76 -2.63
C PHE A 230 8.48 -7.89 -3.00
N THR A 231 8.80 -7.75 -4.28
CA THR A 231 9.96 -6.98 -4.75
C THR A 231 9.87 -5.49 -4.41
N PHE A 232 8.65 -4.91 -4.42
CA PHE A 232 8.41 -3.56 -3.95
C PHE A 232 8.82 -3.40 -2.49
N TYR A 233 8.38 -4.33 -1.64
CA TYR A 233 8.54 -4.18 -0.19
C TYR A 233 9.95 -4.54 0.29
N VAL A 234 10.74 -5.28 -0.51
CA VAL A 234 12.18 -5.50 -0.26
C VAL A 234 12.90 -4.16 -0.09
N MET A 235 12.70 -3.21 -0.99
CA MET A 235 13.34 -1.89 -0.85
C MET A 235 12.75 -1.05 0.29
N VAL A 236 11.52 -1.28 0.69
CA VAL A 236 10.90 -0.54 1.82
C VAL A 236 11.49 -0.99 3.17
N ILE A 237 11.69 -2.29 3.37
CA ILE A 237 12.18 -2.86 4.63
C ILE A 237 13.71 -2.92 4.66
N GLU A 238 14.31 -3.53 3.64
CA GLU A 238 15.73 -3.94 3.70
C GLU A 238 16.68 -2.76 3.55
N VAL A 239 16.25 -1.63 2.95
CA VAL A 239 17.08 -0.42 2.86
C VAL A 239 17.62 -0.02 4.23
N SER A 240 16.82 -0.09 5.28
CA SER A 240 17.23 0.29 6.64
C SER A 240 18.37 -0.59 7.16
N TYR A 241 18.27 -1.89 6.96
CA TYR A 241 19.33 -2.83 7.35
C TYR A 241 20.58 -2.74 6.46
N LEU A 242 20.37 -2.51 5.16
CA LEU A 242 21.47 -2.35 4.21
C LEU A 242 22.28 -1.08 4.50
N VAL A 243 21.63 0.02 4.92
CA VAL A 243 22.30 1.26 5.34
C VAL A 243 23.22 0.98 6.54
N VAL A 244 22.71 0.25 7.54
CA VAL A 244 23.53 -0.17 8.70
C VAL A 244 24.69 -1.06 8.25
N GLY A 245 24.46 -1.95 7.27
CA GLY A 245 25.51 -2.79 6.67
C GLY A 245 26.63 -2.01 5.98
N THR A 246 26.43 -0.73 5.63
CA THR A 246 27.51 0.15 5.12
C THR A 246 28.35 0.82 6.19
N GLY A 247 28.09 0.56 7.49
CA GLY A 247 28.84 1.10 8.63
C GLY A 247 28.15 2.27 9.32
N ILE A 248 26.94 2.67 8.90
CA ILE A 248 26.11 3.66 9.62
C ILE A 248 25.54 3.00 10.87
N ALA A 249 25.61 3.69 12.01
CA ALA A 249 25.08 3.15 13.26
C ALA A 249 23.56 2.95 13.19
N ALA A 250 23.04 1.86 13.76
CA ALA A 250 21.61 1.59 13.84
C ALA A 250 20.83 2.69 14.61
N THR A 251 21.53 3.45 15.45
CA THR A 251 20.98 4.61 16.19
C THR A 251 20.89 5.88 15.34
N ASP A 252 21.59 5.95 14.20
CA ASP A 252 21.49 7.07 13.25
C ASP A 252 20.28 6.89 12.32
N THR A 253 19.12 6.86 12.93
CA THR A 253 17.84 6.68 12.20
C THR A 253 17.54 7.84 11.27
N ALA A 254 18.12 9.03 11.52
CA ALA A 254 17.96 10.17 10.61
C ALA A 254 18.65 9.90 9.26
N ALA A 255 19.87 9.37 9.27
CA ALA A 255 20.56 8.98 8.03
C ALA A 255 19.83 7.81 7.34
N ILE A 256 19.41 6.80 8.09
CA ILE A 256 18.65 5.64 7.57
C ILE A 256 17.35 6.12 6.91
N GLY A 257 16.56 6.95 7.62
CA GLY A 257 15.31 7.51 7.12
C GLY A 257 15.51 8.45 5.92
N GLY A 258 16.62 9.19 5.89
CA GLY A 258 17.00 10.04 4.75
C GLY A 258 17.20 9.23 3.47
N VAL A 259 17.96 8.14 3.52
CA VAL A 259 18.17 7.24 2.36
C VAL A 259 16.86 6.60 1.92
N ALA A 260 16.05 6.09 2.87
CA ALA A 260 14.77 5.48 2.56
C ALA A 260 13.75 6.51 1.98
N ALA A 261 13.76 7.76 2.46
CA ALA A 261 12.91 8.82 1.93
C ALA A 261 13.29 9.18 0.48
N VAL A 262 14.59 9.23 0.15
CA VAL A 262 15.07 9.44 -1.23
C VAL A 262 14.58 8.32 -2.15
N ALA A 263 14.66 7.06 -1.71
CA ALA A 263 14.10 5.92 -2.44
C ALA A 263 12.58 6.02 -2.62
N SER A 264 11.85 6.46 -1.58
CA SER A 264 10.40 6.69 -1.65
C SER A 264 10.03 7.80 -2.65
N LEU A 265 10.80 8.90 -2.71
CA LEU A 265 10.62 9.94 -3.72
C LEU A 265 10.80 9.40 -5.14
N ALA A 266 11.75 8.48 -5.34
CA ALA A 266 11.91 7.82 -6.64
C ALA A 266 10.69 6.99 -7.03
N THR A 267 10.03 6.31 -6.06
CA THR A 267 8.74 5.63 -6.28
C THR A 267 7.66 6.62 -6.76
N ALA A 268 7.56 7.78 -6.12
CA ALA A 268 6.64 8.84 -6.55
C ALA A 268 6.92 9.32 -7.97
N ALA A 269 8.20 9.55 -8.30
CA ALA A 269 8.63 9.94 -9.64
C ALA A 269 8.29 8.87 -10.70
N GLY A 270 8.46 7.58 -10.37
CA GLY A 270 8.04 6.46 -11.21
C GLY A 270 6.53 6.45 -11.47
N GLY A 271 5.71 6.68 -10.44
CA GLY A 271 4.26 6.80 -10.55
C GLY A 271 3.82 7.98 -11.44
N ILE A 272 4.47 9.13 -11.31
CA ILE A 272 4.23 10.30 -12.19
C ILE A 272 4.61 9.96 -13.64
N THR A 273 5.73 9.27 -13.82
CA THR A 273 6.19 8.83 -15.15
C THR A 273 5.22 7.84 -15.76
N PHE A 274 4.68 6.89 -14.96
CA PHE A 274 3.61 6.02 -15.42
C PHE A 274 2.40 6.81 -15.94
N ALA A 275 1.94 7.83 -15.23
CA ALA A 275 0.78 8.62 -15.65
C ALA A 275 0.99 9.25 -17.03
N ARG A 276 2.23 9.66 -17.37
CA ARG A 276 2.59 10.21 -18.70
C ARG A 276 2.73 9.15 -19.78
N LEU A 277 3.15 7.93 -19.40
CA LEU A 277 3.41 6.82 -20.31
C LEU A 277 2.28 5.79 -20.37
N ALA A 278 1.19 5.97 -19.62
CA ALA A 278 0.10 5.00 -19.49
C ALA A 278 -0.53 4.59 -20.84
N ALA A 279 -0.52 5.50 -21.84
CA ALA A 279 -0.99 5.23 -23.18
C ALA A 279 -0.13 4.20 -23.95
N ARG A 280 1.14 3.99 -23.54
CA ARG A 280 2.04 2.99 -24.15
C ARG A 280 1.70 1.54 -23.76
N GLY A 281 0.80 1.37 -22.81
CA GLY A 281 0.26 0.07 -22.41
C GLY A 281 1.16 -0.72 -21.46
N GLU A 282 0.53 -1.73 -20.82
CA GLU A 282 1.18 -2.63 -19.87
C GLU A 282 2.24 -3.53 -20.52
N ARG A 283 2.13 -3.81 -21.82
CA ARG A 283 3.11 -4.63 -22.57
C ARG A 283 4.52 -4.07 -22.52
N LEU A 284 4.65 -2.75 -22.43
CA LEU A 284 5.95 -2.07 -22.33
C LEU A 284 6.31 -1.76 -20.87
N LEU A 285 5.37 -1.26 -20.09
CA LEU A 285 5.66 -0.71 -18.77
C LEU A 285 5.91 -1.77 -17.71
N LEU A 286 5.25 -2.94 -17.78
CA LEU A 286 5.47 -4.04 -16.83
C LEU A 286 6.90 -4.61 -16.91
N PRO A 287 7.41 -5.02 -18.09
CA PRO A 287 8.78 -5.50 -18.20
C PRO A 287 9.83 -4.44 -17.80
N ILE A 288 9.60 -3.17 -18.15
CA ILE A 288 10.49 -2.07 -17.77
C ILE A 288 10.50 -1.88 -16.25
N GLY A 289 9.33 -1.92 -15.58
CA GLY A 289 9.24 -1.80 -14.13
C GLY A 289 10.06 -2.89 -13.41
N PHE A 290 9.88 -4.15 -13.78
CA PHE A 290 10.67 -5.27 -13.24
C PHE A 290 12.15 -5.19 -13.61
N ALA A 291 12.51 -4.77 -14.83
CA ALA A 291 13.88 -4.60 -15.24
C ALA A 291 14.60 -3.51 -14.41
N LEU A 292 13.94 -2.39 -14.13
CA LEU A 292 14.50 -1.35 -13.27
C LEU A 292 14.66 -1.83 -11.83
N GLN A 293 13.68 -2.58 -11.29
CA GLN A 293 13.85 -3.20 -9.97
C GLN A 293 15.06 -4.15 -9.96
N ALA A 294 15.18 -4.99 -10.98
CA ALA A 294 16.33 -5.92 -11.12
C ALA A 294 17.65 -5.17 -11.15
N VAL A 295 17.80 -4.17 -12.02
CA VAL A 295 19.03 -3.38 -12.14
C VAL A 295 19.37 -2.70 -10.81
N GLY A 296 18.37 -2.07 -10.15
CA GLY A 296 18.61 -1.41 -8.87
C GLY A 296 19.06 -2.38 -7.79
N MET A 297 18.42 -3.55 -7.65
CA MET A 297 18.80 -4.58 -6.68
C MET A 297 20.17 -5.17 -6.97
N LEU A 298 20.53 -5.37 -8.24
CA LEU A 298 21.84 -5.84 -8.65
C LEU A 298 22.94 -4.80 -8.37
N VAL A 299 22.64 -3.50 -8.53
CA VAL A 299 23.56 -2.40 -8.14
C VAL A 299 23.80 -2.41 -6.63
N VAL A 300 22.74 -2.57 -5.81
CA VAL A 300 22.84 -2.68 -4.34
C VAL A 300 23.78 -3.83 -3.97
N TRP A 301 23.67 -4.98 -4.62
CA TRP A 301 24.52 -6.14 -4.37
C TRP A 301 25.96 -5.94 -4.86
N ALA A 302 26.14 -5.42 -6.08
CA ALA A 302 27.45 -5.30 -6.71
C ALA A 302 28.31 -4.20 -6.10
N VAL A 303 27.69 -3.15 -5.52
CA VAL A 303 28.38 -1.99 -4.93
C VAL A 303 27.93 -1.83 -3.47
N PRO A 304 28.44 -2.67 -2.54
CA PRO A 304 27.98 -2.71 -1.14
C PRO A 304 28.55 -1.56 -0.31
N MET A 305 28.34 -0.34 -0.78
CA MET A 305 28.70 0.90 -0.10
C MET A 305 27.56 1.91 -0.20
N LEU A 306 27.52 2.90 0.68
CA LEU A 306 26.41 3.83 0.76
C LEU A 306 26.02 4.50 -0.58
N PRO A 307 26.93 5.01 -1.42
CA PRO A 307 26.55 5.57 -2.72
C PRO A 307 25.91 4.54 -3.66
N GLY A 308 26.43 3.31 -3.71
CA GLY A 308 25.86 2.22 -4.51
C GLY A 308 24.48 1.82 -4.03
N LEU A 309 24.28 1.74 -2.71
CA LEU A 309 22.98 1.48 -2.10
C LEU A 309 21.95 2.57 -2.47
N ILE A 310 22.31 3.87 -2.35
CA ILE A 310 21.41 4.97 -2.70
C ILE A 310 21.02 4.90 -4.19
N VAL A 311 21.99 4.75 -5.08
CA VAL A 311 21.73 4.68 -6.53
C VAL A 311 20.86 3.46 -6.86
N GLY A 312 21.20 2.29 -6.33
CA GLY A 312 20.43 1.07 -6.56
C GLY A 312 19.02 1.14 -6.00
N ALA A 313 18.87 1.66 -4.78
CA ALA A 313 17.54 1.86 -4.16
C ALA A 313 16.68 2.85 -4.94
N VAL A 314 17.24 3.95 -5.45
CA VAL A 314 16.55 4.93 -6.29
C VAL A 314 16.07 4.28 -7.60
N ILE A 315 16.94 3.51 -8.28
CA ILE A 315 16.57 2.84 -9.54
C ILE A 315 15.47 1.80 -9.30
N ALA A 316 15.63 0.95 -8.28
CA ALA A 316 14.64 -0.09 -7.95
C ALA A 316 13.30 0.51 -7.55
N SER A 317 13.30 1.55 -6.72
CA SER A 317 12.09 2.25 -6.26
C SER A 317 11.39 3.00 -7.39
N PHE A 318 12.12 3.61 -8.30
CA PHE A 318 11.54 4.20 -9.51
C PHE A 318 10.84 3.14 -10.36
N GLY A 319 11.47 1.98 -10.54
CA GLY A 319 10.87 0.80 -11.18
C GLY A 319 9.57 0.36 -10.50
N SER A 320 9.55 0.35 -9.17
CA SER A 320 8.35 0.05 -8.37
C SER A 320 7.20 1.02 -8.64
N GLY A 321 7.51 2.32 -8.74
CA GLY A 321 6.52 3.35 -9.07
C GLY A 321 5.87 3.18 -10.44
N LEU A 322 6.60 2.68 -11.44
CA LEU A 322 6.06 2.31 -12.74
C LEU A 322 5.25 1.01 -12.68
N LEU A 323 5.73 0.05 -11.88
CA LEU A 323 5.21 -1.32 -11.86
C LEU A 323 3.81 -1.40 -11.23
N LEU A 324 3.59 -0.76 -10.07
CA LEU A 324 2.35 -0.87 -9.33
C LEU A 324 1.08 -0.54 -10.15
N PRO A 325 0.98 0.66 -10.75
CA PRO A 325 -0.20 1.00 -11.54
C PRO A 325 -0.29 0.17 -12.83
N SER A 326 0.84 -0.31 -13.36
CA SER A 326 0.88 -1.19 -14.53
C SER A 326 0.28 -2.56 -14.23
N LEU A 327 0.57 -3.14 -13.04
CA LEU A 327 -0.02 -4.40 -12.57
C LEU A 327 -1.54 -4.29 -12.42
N LEU A 328 -2.01 -3.22 -11.77
CA LEU A 328 -3.45 -2.98 -11.64
C LEU A 328 -4.13 -2.85 -13.00
N LYS A 329 -3.55 -2.04 -13.90
CA LYS A 329 -4.08 -1.85 -15.24
C LYS A 329 -4.15 -3.17 -15.99
N TRP A 330 -3.12 -4.00 -15.91
CA TRP A 330 -3.10 -5.32 -16.58
C TRP A 330 -4.19 -6.26 -16.06
N VAL A 331 -4.36 -6.35 -14.72
CA VAL A 331 -5.41 -7.19 -14.13
C VAL A 331 -6.81 -6.70 -14.52
N VAL A 332 -7.05 -5.38 -14.49
CA VAL A 332 -8.36 -4.80 -14.82
C VAL A 332 -8.67 -4.88 -16.31
N ALA A 333 -7.66 -4.78 -17.20
CA ALA A 333 -7.85 -4.88 -18.64
C ALA A 333 -8.41 -6.23 -19.10
N THR A 334 -8.25 -7.29 -18.32
CA THR A 334 -8.77 -8.63 -18.60
C THR A 334 -10.22 -8.86 -18.12
N THR A 335 -10.87 -7.83 -17.55
CA THR A 335 -12.14 -7.95 -16.82
C THR A 335 -13.23 -7.05 -17.37
N THR A 336 -14.48 -7.50 -17.25
CA THR A 336 -15.67 -6.69 -17.56
C THR A 336 -15.92 -5.62 -16.50
N PHE A 337 -16.71 -4.60 -16.80
CA PHE A 337 -17.07 -3.54 -15.87
C PHE A 337 -17.68 -4.08 -14.55
N ALA A 338 -18.56 -5.09 -14.64
CA ALA A 338 -19.23 -5.70 -13.49
C ALA A 338 -18.26 -6.50 -12.59
N GLU A 339 -17.14 -6.99 -13.12
CA GLU A 339 -16.12 -7.76 -12.39
C GLU A 339 -15.08 -6.87 -11.70
N ARG A 340 -14.86 -5.64 -12.19
CA ARG A 340 -13.72 -4.76 -11.81
C ARG A 340 -13.58 -4.56 -10.29
N GLY A 341 -14.67 -4.28 -9.58
CA GLY A 341 -14.61 -4.05 -8.13
C GLY A 341 -14.06 -5.24 -7.34
N ARG A 342 -14.52 -6.46 -7.68
CA ARG A 342 -14.06 -7.70 -7.01
C ARG A 342 -12.64 -8.04 -7.41
N VAL A 343 -12.30 -7.88 -8.68
CA VAL A 343 -10.95 -8.15 -9.19
C VAL A 343 -9.93 -7.17 -8.61
N THR A 344 -10.29 -5.90 -8.42
CA THR A 344 -9.44 -4.93 -7.72
C THR A 344 -9.21 -5.35 -6.26
N GLY A 345 -10.24 -5.87 -5.57
CA GLY A 345 -10.08 -6.43 -4.22
C GLY A 345 -9.08 -7.59 -4.17
N TRP A 346 -9.13 -8.51 -5.12
CA TRP A 346 -8.17 -9.61 -5.23
C TRP A 346 -6.78 -9.15 -5.65
N TRP A 347 -6.67 -8.12 -6.50
CA TRP A 347 -5.39 -7.49 -6.81
C TRP A 347 -4.75 -6.86 -5.57
N THR A 348 -5.53 -6.13 -4.78
CA THR A 348 -5.07 -5.58 -3.50
C THR A 348 -4.60 -6.68 -2.56
N ALA A 349 -5.38 -7.76 -2.43
CA ALA A 349 -5.00 -8.92 -1.63
C ALA A 349 -3.67 -9.53 -2.08
N ALA A 350 -3.50 -9.75 -3.37
CA ALA A 350 -2.27 -10.31 -3.94
C ALA A 350 -1.06 -9.40 -3.69
N PHE A 351 -1.22 -8.10 -3.88
CA PHE A 351 -0.15 -7.12 -3.67
C PHE A 351 0.31 -7.05 -2.21
N PHE A 352 -0.63 -6.93 -1.27
CA PHE A 352 -0.31 -6.87 0.15
C PHE A 352 0.16 -8.23 0.71
N PHE A 353 -0.33 -9.34 0.16
CA PHE A 353 0.20 -10.66 0.50
C PHE A 353 1.68 -10.79 0.09
N GLY A 354 2.05 -10.27 -1.09
CA GLY A 354 3.45 -10.19 -1.51
C GLY A 354 4.31 -9.38 -0.53
N GLN A 355 3.81 -8.25 -0.04
CA GLN A 355 4.50 -7.46 0.98
C GLN A 355 4.70 -8.24 2.30
N PHE A 356 3.65 -8.93 2.76
CA PHE A 356 3.74 -9.76 3.96
C PHE A 356 4.82 -10.85 3.84
N LEU A 357 4.98 -11.45 2.67
CA LEU A 357 5.97 -12.49 2.45
C LEU A 357 7.42 -11.98 2.53
N THR A 358 7.64 -10.67 2.40
CA THR A 358 9.00 -10.09 2.27
C THR A 358 9.92 -10.45 3.43
N PRO A 359 9.61 -10.17 4.70
CA PRO A 359 10.54 -10.47 5.78
C PRO A 359 10.80 -11.97 5.93
N VAL A 360 9.80 -12.81 5.66
CA VAL A 360 9.96 -14.27 5.75
C VAL A 360 10.92 -14.77 4.65
N LEU A 361 10.67 -14.38 3.41
CA LEU A 361 11.49 -14.84 2.27
C LEU A 361 12.90 -14.24 2.32
N MET A 362 13.02 -12.97 2.69
CA MET A 362 14.34 -12.32 2.82
C MET A 362 15.13 -12.89 3.97
N GLY A 363 14.49 -13.16 5.13
CA GLY A 363 15.16 -13.83 6.26
C GLY A 363 15.69 -15.21 5.89
N VAL A 364 14.88 -16.04 5.20
CA VAL A 364 15.29 -17.37 4.72
C VAL A 364 16.42 -17.26 3.70
N LEU A 365 16.31 -16.36 2.71
CA LEU A 365 17.35 -16.17 1.69
C LEU A 365 18.65 -15.67 2.31
N ALA A 366 18.60 -14.68 3.18
CA ALA A 366 19.79 -14.16 3.86
C ALA A 366 20.43 -15.20 4.76
N GLY A 367 19.66 -16.04 5.45
CA GLY A 367 20.16 -17.15 6.25
C GLY A 367 20.86 -18.24 5.43
N ILE A 368 20.32 -18.60 4.26
CA ILE A 368 20.92 -19.60 3.37
C ILE A 368 22.19 -19.06 2.69
N ILE A 369 22.15 -17.80 2.23
CA ILE A 369 23.24 -17.19 1.44
C ILE A 369 24.32 -16.59 2.36
N GLY A 370 23.98 -16.29 3.62
CA GLY A 370 24.87 -15.69 4.61
C GLY A 370 25.06 -14.17 4.46
N SER A 371 24.29 -13.50 3.58
CA SER A 371 24.38 -12.05 3.36
C SER A 371 23.06 -11.48 2.85
N LEU A 372 22.58 -10.40 3.49
CA LEU A 372 21.39 -9.68 3.06
C LEU A 372 21.58 -9.03 1.69
N GLY A 373 22.74 -8.41 1.43
CA GLY A 373 23.04 -7.83 0.12
C GLY A 373 23.01 -8.84 -1.01
N ALA A 374 23.53 -10.06 -0.78
CA ALA A 374 23.48 -11.15 -1.76
C ALA A 374 22.04 -11.68 -1.94
N ALA A 375 21.24 -11.74 -0.87
CA ALA A 375 19.83 -12.11 -0.96
C ALA A 375 19.04 -11.09 -1.83
N VAL A 376 19.30 -9.79 -1.67
CA VAL A 376 18.74 -8.74 -2.55
C VAL A 376 19.20 -8.94 -4.00
N GLY A 377 20.46 -9.31 -4.23
CA GLY A 377 20.98 -9.64 -5.56
C GLY A 377 20.23 -10.81 -6.22
N VAL A 378 19.95 -11.89 -5.46
CA VAL A 378 19.16 -13.03 -5.96
C VAL A 378 17.74 -12.60 -6.33
N VAL A 379 17.09 -11.78 -5.50
CA VAL A 379 15.77 -11.21 -5.83
C VAL A 379 15.87 -10.35 -7.10
N GLY A 380 16.94 -9.59 -7.29
CA GLY A 380 17.21 -8.84 -8.51
C GLY A 380 17.31 -9.73 -9.75
N ILE A 381 18.00 -10.89 -9.66
CA ILE A 381 18.04 -11.86 -10.75
C ILE A 381 16.65 -12.43 -11.05
N LEU A 382 15.87 -12.78 -10.03
CA LEU A 382 14.50 -13.26 -10.20
C LEU A 382 13.62 -12.19 -10.85
N ALA A 383 13.75 -10.91 -10.46
CA ALA A 383 13.02 -9.81 -11.09
C ALA A 383 13.43 -9.64 -12.57
N ALA A 384 14.68 -9.84 -12.94
CA ALA A 384 15.13 -9.85 -14.34
C ALA A 384 14.51 -10.98 -15.13
N VAL A 385 14.44 -12.18 -14.57
CA VAL A 385 13.78 -13.33 -15.19
C VAL A 385 12.29 -13.04 -15.42
N VAL A 386 11.60 -12.51 -14.39
CA VAL A 386 10.17 -12.14 -14.49
C VAL A 386 9.98 -11.04 -15.55
N ALA A 387 10.87 -10.05 -15.62
CA ALA A 387 10.81 -9.01 -16.66
C ALA A 387 10.85 -9.61 -18.07
N VAL A 388 11.75 -10.58 -18.31
CA VAL A 388 11.87 -11.25 -19.61
C VAL A 388 10.64 -12.11 -19.89
N VAL A 389 10.23 -12.95 -18.94
CA VAL A 389 9.09 -13.87 -19.12
C VAL A 389 7.79 -13.10 -19.36
N VAL A 390 7.51 -12.07 -18.56
CA VAL A 390 6.32 -11.23 -18.73
C VAL A 390 6.39 -10.46 -20.05
N GLY A 391 7.57 -9.92 -20.41
CA GLY A 391 7.77 -9.23 -21.68
C GLY A 391 7.52 -10.11 -22.90
N LEU A 392 7.99 -11.35 -22.89
CA LEU A 392 7.76 -12.32 -23.96
C LEU A 392 6.29 -12.79 -24.01
N ALA A 393 5.69 -13.05 -22.86
CA ALA A 393 4.30 -13.49 -22.76
C ALA A 393 3.34 -12.41 -23.29
N LEU A 394 3.54 -11.16 -22.91
CA LEU A 394 2.68 -10.06 -23.34
C LEU A 394 2.87 -9.69 -24.82
N ARG A 395 4.05 -9.91 -25.40
CA ARG A 395 4.27 -9.73 -26.84
C ARG A 395 3.49 -10.75 -27.68
N ARG A 396 3.33 -11.97 -27.18
CA ARG A 396 2.61 -13.06 -27.86
C ARG A 396 1.10 -13.01 -27.68
N ALA A 397 0.61 -12.31 -26.66
CA ALA A 397 -0.83 -12.16 -26.42
C ALA A 397 -1.47 -11.33 -27.55
N PRO A 398 -2.61 -11.75 -28.13
CA PRO A 398 -3.33 -10.95 -29.11
C PRO A 398 -3.68 -9.58 -28.50
N ALA A 399 -3.75 -8.54 -29.35
CA ALA A 399 -4.20 -7.23 -28.90
C ALA A 399 -5.64 -7.36 -28.40
N VAL A 400 -5.90 -6.95 -27.17
CA VAL A 400 -7.27 -6.82 -26.66
C VAL A 400 -7.90 -5.69 -27.48
N VAL A 401 -8.75 -6.05 -28.44
CA VAL A 401 -9.58 -5.09 -29.17
C VAL A 401 -10.60 -4.60 -28.14
N GLU A 402 -10.52 -3.33 -27.74
CA GLU A 402 -11.59 -2.69 -26.97
C GLU A 402 -12.90 -2.87 -27.76
N PRO A 403 -13.98 -3.39 -27.16
CA PRO A 403 -15.28 -3.39 -27.81
C PRO A 403 -15.62 -1.94 -28.14
N ASN A 404 -15.78 -1.68 -29.42
CA ASN A 404 -16.15 -0.36 -29.94
C ASN A 404 -17.50 0.04 -29.32
N GLU A 405 -17.54 1.01 -28.42
CA GLU A 405 -18.77 1.56 -27.81
C GLU A 405 -19.60 2.36 -28.82
N SER A 406 -19.40 2.18 -30.10
CA SER A 406 -20.11 2.88 -31.16
C SER A 406 -21.17 1.98 -31.85
N VAL A 407 -22.06 1.35 -31.08
CA VAL A 407 -23.37 0.91 -31.61
C VAL A 407 -24.41 0.91 -30.49
N VAL A 408 -24.86 2.11 -30.10
CA VAL A 408 -26.26 2.30 -29.70
C VAL A 408 -26.69 3.65 -30.27
N VAL A 409 -27.29 3.63 -31.43
CA VAL A 409 -28.11 4.72 -31.99
C VAL A 409 -29.50 4.58 -31.42
#